data_8465ba02e2945147d92661d14e080cbe
#
_entry.id   8465ba02e2945147d92661d14e080cbe
#
_cell.length_a   1.000
_cell.length_b   1.000
_cell.length_c   1.000
_cell.angle_alpha   90.00
_cell.angle_beta   90.00
_cell.angle_gamma   90.00
#
_symmetry.space_group_name_H-M   'P 1'
#
loop_
_entity.id
_entity.type
_entity.pdbx_description
1 polymer ?
#
loop_
_entity_poly.entity_id
_entity_poly.type
_entity_poly.pdbx_seq_one_letter_code
_entity_poly.pdbx_strand_id
1 'polypeptide(L)'
;KESSAASDVYKRQLTDSVIEMVEESGFPGMKVLQFAFDENEDSPYLTHRYERNCIVYTGTHDNETTRGWFRNLSQHDRNFARAYIGCEGKHETAAVWSMIRAAMSSVADRCVIPVQDYLCLGNEARINEPSTLGDNWKWRMKKGQLNETIIQKIYKMTKLYGRLVKEETEEKEKTEADREKISDK
;
A
#
# COMPACT_ATOMS: atom_id res chain seq x y z
N LYS A 1 22.15 -16.35 -7.01
CA LYS A 1 21.94 -16.80 -5.60
C LYS A 1 22.27 -15.74 -4.54
N GLU A 2 22.61 -14.52 -4.92
CA GLU A 2 22.94 -13.45 -3.95
C GLU A 2 21.73 -12.57 -3.56
N SER A 3 20.60 -12.66 -4.26
CA SER A 3 19.42 -11.84 -4.00
C SER A 3 18.61 -12.28 -2.78
N SER A 4 18.67 -13.56 -2.36
CA SER A 4 17.95 -14.04 -1.19
C SER A 4 18.61 -13.64 0.14
N ALA A 5 19.94 -13.51 0.16
CA ALA A 5 20.69 -13.19 1.38
C ALA A 5 20.43 -11.75 1.87
N ALA A 6 20.29 -10.78 0.97
CA ALA A 6 20.01 -9.39 1.33
C ALA A 6 18.58 -9.22 1.88
N SER A 7 17.61 -9.94 1.33
CA SER A 7 16.23 -9.97 1.84
C SER A 7 16.14 -10.62 3.23
N ASP A 8 16.89 -11.69 3.45
CA ASP A 8 16.94 -12.38 4.75
C ASP A 8 17.63 -11.55 5.84
N VAL A 9 18.66 -10.77 5.49
CA VAL A 9 19.35 -9.87 6.43
C VAL A 9 18.41 -8.74 6.87
N TYR A 10 17.62 -8.17 5.97
CA TYR A 10 16.67 -7.10 6.31
C TYR A 10 15.51 -7.59 7.18
N LYS A 11 15.01 -8.81 6.94
CA LYS A 11 13.95 -9.43 7.76
C LYS A 11 14.42 -9.84 9.17
N ARG A 12 15.73 -10.11 9.35
CA ARG A 12 16.33 -10.52 10.64
C ARG A 12 16.76 -9.34 11.52
N GLN A 13 16.69 -8.12 11.05
CA GLN A 13 17.17 -6.93 11.78
C GLN A 13 16.12 -6.26 12.67
N LEU A 14 14.85 -6.66 12.60
CA LEU A 14 13.85 -6.24 13.59
C LEU A 14 14.00 -7.12 14.84
N THR A 15 14.90 -6.72 15.72
CA THR A 15 15.02 -7.32 17.06
C THR A 15 13.86 -6.84 17.94
N ASP A 16 13.50 -7.63 18.94
CA ASP A 16 12.43 -7.26 19.89
C ASP A 16 12.66 -5.86 20.47
N SER A 17 13.90 -5.49 20.74
CA SER A 17 14.27 -4.14 21.22
C SER A 17 13.96 -3.01 20.24
N VAL A 18 14.02 -3.26 18.92
CA VAL A 18 13.62 -2.27 17.91
C VAL A 18 12.11 -2.14 17.85
N ILE A 19 11.40 -3.24 17.98
CA ILE A 19 9.93 -3.25 18.03
C ILE A 19 9.46 -2.47 19.27
N GLU A 20 9.98 -2.76 20.45
CA GLU A 20 9.70 -2.05 21.69
C GLU A 20 9.98 -0.54 21.56
N MET A 21 11.12 -0.16 20.98
CA MET A 21 11.47 1.24 20.76
C MET A 21 10.46 1.96 19.83
N VAL A 22 9.99 1.30 18.77
CA VAL A 22 8.96 1.87 17.88
C VAL A 22 7.63 2.02 18.62
N GLU A 23 7.22 1.05 19.41
CA GLU A 23 6.01 1.10 20.23
C GLU A 23 6.07 2.21 21.27
N GLU A 24 7.17 2.32 22.01
CA GLU A 24 7.41 3.39 23.00
C GLU A 24 7.46 4.79 22.38
N SER A 25 7.92 4.92 21.14
CA SER A 25 7.98 6.19 20.44
C SER A 25 6.61 6.78 20.11
N GLY A 26 5.56 5.95 20.06
CA GLY A 26 4.22 6.33 19.62
C GLY A 26 4.12 6.64 18.12
N PHE A 27 5.21 6.53 17.35
CA PHE A 27 5.17 6.69 15.91
C PHE A 27 4.54 5.48 15.22
N PRO A 28 3.83 5.69 14.08
CA PRO A 28 3.23 4.58 13.35
C PRO A 28 4.29 3.64 12.77
N GLY A 29 4.12 2.35 13.01
CA GLY A 29 4.95 1.31 12.39
C GLY A 29 4.71 1.22 10.89
N MET A 30 5.70 0.78 10.12
CA MET A 30 5.59 0.58 8.68
C MET A 30 5.28 -0.89 8.37
N LYS A 31 4.23 -1.14 7.59
CA LYS A 31 3.80 -2.48 7.15
C LYS A 31 3.85 -2.56 5.62
N VAL A 32 4.80 -3.31 5.08
CA VAL A 32 4.96 -3.52 3.63
C VAL A 32 4.32 -4.85 3.26
N LEU A 33 3.20 -4.81 2.54
CA LEU A 33 2.38 -5.99 2.27
C LEU A 33 3.09 -7.04 1.39
N GLN A 34 4.01 -6.63 0.51
CA GLN A 34 4.85 -7.58 -0.24
C GLN A 34 5.68 -8.50 0.66
N PHE A 35 6.01 -8.10 1.89
CA PHE A 35 6.78 -8.92 2.83
C PHE A 35 5.93 -9.96 3.57
N ALA A 36 4.61 -9.95 3.36
CA ALA A 36 3.70 -10.88 4.01
C ALA A 36 3.71 -12.29 3.41
N PHE A 37 4.20 -12.43 2.18
CA PHE A 37 4.01 -13.63 1.35
C PHE A 37 5.34 -14.30 1.05
N ASP A 38 6.03 -14.70 2.08
CA ASP A 38 7.15 -15.62 2.02
C ASP A 38 6.72 -16.99 2.57
N GLU A 39 7.63 -17.94 2.61
CA GLU A 39 7.40 -19.30 3.09
C GLU A 39 6.85 -19.38 4.54
N ASN A 40 6.78 -18.24 5.23
CA ASN A 40 6.29 -18.14 6.59
C ASN A 40 4.84 -17.61 6.61
N GLU A 41 3.87 -18.53 6.73
CA GLU A 41 2.44 -18.22 6.82
C GLU A 41 2.06 -17.38 8.07
N ASP A 42 3.00 -17.14 8.97
CA ASP A 42 2.83 -16.41 10.23
C ASP A 42 3.42 -15.01 10.21
N SER A 43 3.47 -14.38 9.05
CA SER A 43 4.10 -13.07 8.85
C SER A 43 3.37 -11.93 9.58
N PRO A 44 4.09 -11.04 10.32
CA PRO A 44 3.52 -9.84 10.95
C PRO A 44 3.07 -8.78 9.92
N TYR A 45 3.37 -9.00 8.64
CA TYR A 45 2.95 -8.13 7.54
C TYR A 45 1.61 -8.54 6.92
N LEU A 46 0.95 -9.60 7.41
CA LEU A 46 -0.41 -9.97 7.01
C LEU A 46 -1.41 -8.96 7.57
N THR A 47 -2.34 -8.50 6.76
CA THR A 47 -3.23 -7.36 7.11
C THR A 47 -4.14 -7.61 8.32
N HIS A 48 -4.48 -8.88 8.61
CA HIS A 48 -5.29 -9.24 9.77
C HIS A 48 -4.52 -9.17 11.11
N ARG A 49 -3.19 -8.97 11.05
CA ARG A 49 -2.31 -8.82 12.22
C ARG A 49 -1.90 -7.39 12.49
N TYR A 50 -2.40 -6.44 11.71
CA TYR A 50 -2.04 -5.04 11.89
C TYR A 50 -2.67 -4.45 13.14
N GLU A 51 -1.92 -3.58 13.77
CA GLU A 51 -2.42 -2.60 14.72
C GLU A 51 -2.86 -1.34 13.98
N ARG A 52 -3.71 -0.51 14.63
CA ARG A 52 -4.18 0.73 13.98
C ARG A 52 -3.08 1.71 13.72
N ASN A 53 -2.18 1.91 14.71
CA ASN A 53 -1.07 2.86 14.61
C ASN A 53 0.02 2.36 13.66
N CYS A 54 -0.34 2.16 12.39
CA CYS A 54 0.63 1.80 11.36
C CYS A 54 0.29 2.42 10.00
N ILE A 55 1.27 2.42 9.12
CA ILE A 55 1.14 2.82 7.72
C ILE A 55 1.35 1.58 6.87
N VAL A 56 0.33 1.19 6.09
CA VAL A 56 0.44 0.08 5.16
C VAL A 56 0.85 0.57 3.78
N TYR A 57 1.75 -0.17 3.15
CA TYR A 57 2.20 0.00 1.77
C TYR A 57 1.95 -1.30 1.00
N THR A 58 1.58 -1.24 -0.28
CA THR A 58 1.69 -2.42 -1.15
C THR A 58 3.16 -2.79 -1.36
N GLY A 59 4.00 -1.80 -1.61
CA GLY A 59 5.45 -1.81 -1.68
C GLY A 59 5.96 -0.39 -1.54
N THR A 60 7.24 -0.20 -1.21
CA THR A 60 7.90 1.11 -1.11
C THR A 60 8.62 1.46 -2.42
N HIS A 61 9.32 2.60 -2.45
CA HIS A 61 10.17 3.00 -3.57
C HIS A 61 11.34 2.03 -3.83
N ASP A 62 11.77 1.27 -2.81
CA ASP A 62 12.87 0.29 -2.90
C ASP A 62 12.40 -1.09 -3.35
N ASN A 63 11.10 -1.33 -3.30
CA ASN A 63 10.52 -2.60 -3.72
C ASN A 63 10.31 -2.66 -5.24
N GLU A 64 10.09 -3.86 -5.74
CA GLU A 64 9.51 -4.05 -7.06
C GLU A 64 8.11 -3.45 -7.11
N THR A 65 7.63 -3.10 -8.31
CA THR A 65 6.20 -2.85 -8.48
C THR A 65 5.41 -4.10 -8.10
N THR A 66 4.20 -3.95 -7.58
CA THR A 66 3.39 -5.12 -7.17
C THR A 66 3.21 -6.12 -8.31
N ARG A 67 3.07 -5.66 -9.55
CA ARG A 67 2.99 -6.54 -10.72
C ARG A 67 4.29 -7.29 -10.97
N GLY A 68 5.45 -6.60 -10.91
CA GLY A 68 6.75 -7.22 -11.07
C GLY A 68 7.02 -8.25 -9.99
N TRP A 69 6.73 -7.90 -8.75
CA TRP A 69 6.84 -8.78 -7.60
C TRP A 69 6.02 -10.07 -7.76
N PHE A 70 4.73 -9.98 -8.14
CA PHE A 70 3.90 -11.16 -8.42
C PHE A 70 4.49 -12.08 -9.48
N ARG A 71 5.15 -11.53 -10.51
CA ARG A 71 5.81 -12.33 -11.56
C ARG A 71 7.01 -13.11 -11.03
N ASN A 72 7.72 -12.54 -10.08
CA ASN A 72 8.96 -13.09 -9.54
C ASN A 72 8.74 -14.03 -8.35
N LEU A 73 7.52 -14.11 -7.80
CA LEU A 73 7.18 -15.05 -6.75
C LEU A 73 7.31 -16.51 -7.22
N SER A 74 7.71 -17.36 -6.28
CA SER A 74 7.57 -18.81 -6.45
C SER A 74 6.10 -19.18 -6.71
N GLN A 75 5.85 -20.36 -7.28
CA GLN A 75 4.46 -20.79 -7.49
C GLN A 75 3.73 -20.98 -6.17
N HIS A 76 4.41 -21.44 -5.12
CA HIS A 76 3.86 -21.60 -3.78
C HIS A 76 3.43 -20.27 -3.20
N ASP A 77 4.34 -19.28 -3.11
CA ASP A 77 4.06 -17.95 -2.53
C ASP A 77 3.01 -17.20 -3.33
N ARG A 78 3.04 -17.35 -4.66
CA ARG A 78 2.01 -16.79 -5.55
C ARG A 78 0.62 -17.36 -5.26
N ASN A 79 0.52 -18.66 -5.03
CA ASN A 79 -0.75 -19.31 -4.70
C ASN A 79 -1.23 -18.83 -3.33
N PHE A 80 -0.36 -18.78 -2.34
CA PHE A 80 -0.66 -18.28 -1.01
C PHE A 80 -1.11 -16.82 -1.07
N ALA A 81 -0.34 -15.94 -1.71
CA ALA A 81 -0.68 -14.53 -1.86
C ALA A 81 -2.06 -14.36 -2.51
N ARG A 82 -2.33 -15.07 -3.61
CA ARG A 82 -3.62 -15.00 -4.32
C ARG A 82 -4.79 -15.46 -3.45
N ALA A 83 -4.61 -16.57 -2.73
CA ALA A 83 -5.63 -17.08 -1.82
C ALA A 83 -5.92 -16.06 -0.70
N TYR A 84 -4.87 -15.53 -0.08
CA TYR A 84 -4.98 -14.57 1.01
C TYR A 84 -5.69 -13.28 0.62
N ILE A 85 -5.33 -12.69 -0.53
CA ILE A 85 -5.95 -11.44 -1.01
C ILE A 85 -7.28 -11.65 -1.74
N GLY A 86 -7.81 -12.88 -1.77
CA GLY A 86 -9.08 -13.20 -2.44
C GLY A 86 -9.06 -12.93 -3.95
N CYS A 87 -7.93 -13.21 -4.62
CA CYS A 87 -7.79 -12.97 -6.05
C CYS A 87 -8.26 -14.15 -6.89
N GLU A 88 -9.50 -14.11 -7.39
CA GLU A 88 -10.05 -15.12 -8.28
C GLU A 88 -9.67 -14.92 -9.76
N GLY A 89 -9.34 -13.69 -10.15
CA GLY A 89 -9.00 -13.34 -11.53
C GLY A 89 -7.66 -13.93 -11.98
N LYS A 90 -7.61 -14.48 -13.20
CA LYS A 90 -6.38 -15.10 -13.76
C LYS A 90 -5.32 -14.08 -14.17
N HIS A 91 -5.72 -12.85 -14.48
CA HIS A 91 -4.81 -11.80 -14.96
C HIS A 91 -4.01 -11.14 -13.81
N GLU A 92 -2.77 -10.77 -14.08
CA GLU A 92 -1.89 -10.08 -13.13
C GLU A 92 -2.52 -8.79 -12.59
N THR A 93 -3.22 -8.05 -13.44
CA THR A 93 -3.92 -6.82 -13.04
C THR A 93 -4.97 -7.07 -11.96
N ALA A 94 -5.62 -8.23 -11.97
CA ALA A 94 -6.56 -8.60 -10.91
C ALA A 94 -5.83 -8.80 -9.58
N ALA A 95 -4.67 -9.46 -9.59
CA ALA A 95 -3.85 -9.65 -8.39
C ALA A 95 -3.35 -8.32 -7.82
N VAL A 96 -2.87 -7.38 -8.67
CA VAL A 96 -2.45 -6.04 -8.24
C VAL A 96 -3.60 -5.29 -7.55
N TRP A 97 -4.78 -5.27 -8.16
CA TRP A 97 -5.93 -4.59 -7.57
C TRP A 97 -6.47 -5.29 -6.31
N SER A 98 -6.35 -6.61 -6.20
CA SER A 98 -6.67 -7.34 -4.97
C SER A 98 -5.68 -7.00 -3.85
N MET A 99 -4.38 -6.83 -4.18
CA MET A 99 -3.36 -6.38 -3.24
C MET A 99 -3.65 -4.96 -2.71
N ILE A 100 -3.99 -4.02 -3.63
CA ILE A 100 -4.42 -2.66 -3.27
C ILE A 100 -5.65 -2.71 -2.36
N ARG A 101 -6.63 -3.57 -2.69
CA ARG A 101 -7.83 -3.77 -1.86
C ARG A 101 -7.46 -4.27 -0.47
N ALA A 102 -6.59 -5.27 -0.35
CA ALA A 102 -6.15 -5.81 0.93
C ALA A 102 -5.48 -4.73 1.79
N ALA A 103 -4.61 -3.89 1.21
CA ALA A 103 -4.02 -2.75 1.90
C ALA A 103 -5.06 -1.74 2.35
N MET A 104 -5.98 -1.34 1.45
CA MET A 104 -7.01 -0.33 1.76
C MET A 104 -8.06 -0.82 2.76
N SER A 105 -8.37 -2.11 2.81
CA SER A 105 -9.33 -2.70 3.76
C SER A 105 -8.74 -2.98 5.14
N SER A 106 -7.42 -2.84 5.30
CA SER A 106 -6.75 -3.08 6.57
C SER A 106 -7.16 -2.06 7.65
N VAL A 107 -6.86 -2.36 8.91
CA VAL A 107 -7.10 -1.46 10.04
C VAL A 107 -6.08 -0.32 10.15
N ALA A 108 -5.02 -0.33 9.34
CA ALA A 108 -3.96 0.69 9.36
C ALA A 108 -4.54 2.10 9.21
N ASP A 109 -4.11 3.03 10.04
CA ASP A 109 -4.59 4.41 10.00
C ASP A 109 -4.26 5.10 8.67
N ARG A 110 -3.15 4.72 8.05
CA ARG A 110 -2.73 5.27 6.76
C ARG A 110 -2.43 4.15 5.77
N CYS A 111 -2.75 4.42 4.50
CA CYS A 111 -2.48 3.50 3.39
C CYS A 111 -1.81 4.27 2.25
N VAL A 112 -0.63 3.85 1.85
CA VAL A 112 0.17 4.48 0.79
C VAL A 112 0.36 3.47 -0.34
N ILE A 113 -0.14 3.80 -1.52
CA ILE A 113 -0.05 2.95 -2.71
C ILE A 113 0.76 3.68 -3.77
N PRO A 114 1.86 3.09 -4.27
CA PRO A 114 2.60 3.64 -5.41
C PRO A 114 1.69 3.80 -6.62
N VAL A 115 1.84 4.91 -7.35
CA VAL A 115 1.04 5.17 -8.56
C VAL A 115 1.25 4.08 -9.63
N GLN A 116 2.42 3.46 -9.65
CA GLN A 116 2.75 2.35 -10.53
C GLN A 116 1.81 1.16 -10.34
N ASP A 117 1.38 0.90 -9.10
CA ASP A 117 0.47 -0.18 -8.78
C ASP A 117 -0.95 0.13 -9.26
N TYR A 118 -1.44 1.36 -9.09
CA TYR A 118 -2.71 1.77 -9.69
C TYR A 118 -2.72 1.66 -11.22
N LEU A 119 -1.58 1.91 -11.85
CA LEU A 119 -1.38 1.77 -13.29
C LEU A 119 -1.06 0.33 -13.71
N CYS A 120 -0.91 -0.59 -12.79
CA CYS A 120 -0.52 -1.99 -13.02
C CYS A 120 0.75 -2.11 -13.87
N LEU A 121 1.75 -1.27 -13.65
CA LEU A 121 3.03 -1.29 -14.35
C LEU A 121 3.94 -2.39 -13.78
N GLY A 122 4.81 -2.95 -14.62
CA GLY A 122 5.85 -3.89 -14.20
C GLY A 122 7.12 -3.18 -13.72
N ASN A 123 8.21 -3.95 -13.58
CA ASN A 123 9.48 -3.44 -13.03
C ASN A 123 10.16 -2.39 -13.91
N GLU A 124 9.74 -2.23 -15.16
CA GLU A 124 10.15 -1.10 -16.01
C GLU A 124 9.78 0.27 -15.41
N ALA A 125 8.87 0.28 -14.44
CA ALA A 125 8.45 1.48 -13.72
C ALA A 125 8.96 1.52 -12.26
N ARG A 126 9.85 0.63 -11.87
CA ARG A 126 10.46 0.63 -10.53
C ARG A 126 11.19 1.96 -10.29
N ILE A 127 11.09 2.49 -9.08
CA ILE A 127 11.69 3.78 -8.73
C ILE A 127 13.16 3.62 -8.38
N ASN A 128 13.45 2.69 -7.49
CA ASN A 128 14.79 2.45 -6.98
C ASN A 128 15.07 0.96 -6.83
N GLU A 129 16.27 0.56 -7.18
CA GLU A 129 16.84 -0.75 -6.90
C GLU A 129 18.04 -0.61 -5.98
N PRO A 130 17.90 -0.97 -4.69
CA PRO A 130 18.95 -0.81 -3.70
C PRO A 130 20.26 -1.49 -4.14
N SER A 131 21.39 -0.88 -3.78
CA SER A 131 22.74 -1.37 -4.10
C SER A 131 23.07 -1.40 -5.59
N THR A 132 22.33 -0.71 -6.44
CA THR A 132 22.64 -0.55 -7.87
C THR A 132 22.98 0.89 -8.22
N LEU A 133 23.79 1.04 -9.30
CA LEU A 133 24.05 2.34 -9.93
C LEU A 133 23.27 2.42 -11.24
N GLY A 134 22.84 3.61 -11.64
CA GLY A 134 22.28 3.83 -12.96
C GLY A 134 20.90 4.45 -12.99
N ASP A 135 19.84 3.70 -13.30
CA ASP A 135 18.55 4.27 -13.68
C ASP A 135 17.58 4.53 -12.51
N ASN A 136 18.06 4.52 -11.27
CA ASN A 136 17.28 4.82 -10.08
C ASN A 136 16.74 6.27 -10.11
N TRP A 137 15.51 6.45 -9.60
CA TRP A 137 14.83 7.75 -9.47
C TRP A 137 14.52 8.47 -10.79
N LYS A 138 14.60 7.79 -11.93
CA LYS A 138 14.38 8.38 -13.27
C LYS A 138 12.95 8.17 -13.80
N TRP A 139 12.22 7.19 -13.31
CA TRP A 139 10.87 6.94 -13.79
C TRP A 139 9.98 8.17 -13.62
N ARG A 140 9.18 8.45 -14.64
CA ARG A 140 8.17 9.54 -14.63
C ARG A 140 6.88 9.04 -15.25
N MET A 141 5.77 9.39 -14.59
CA MET A 141 4.44 9.13 -15.14
C MET A 141 4.21 10.00 -16.38
N LYS A 142 3.66 9.40 -17.44
CA LYS A 142 3.31 10.11 -18.66
C LYS A 142 1.94 10.77 -18.55
N LYS A 143 1.76 11.88 -19.25
CA LYS A 143 0.45 12.57 -19.34
C LYS A 143 -0.63 11.59 -19.82
N GLY A 144 -1.77 11.54 -19.14
CA GLY A 144 -2.91 10.70 -19.49
C GLY A 144 -2.84 9.24 -19.03
N GLN A 145 -1.75 8.77 -18.43
CA GLN A 145 -1.70 7.41 -17.85
C GLN A 145 -2.70 7.24 -16.71
N LEU A 146 -2.80 8.22 -15.82
CA LEU A 146 -3.83 8.25 -14.79
C LEU A 146 -5.11 8.85 -15.42
N ASN A 147 -5.87 8.00 -16.09
CA ASN A 147 -7.10 8.37 -16.77
C ASN A 147 -8.30 8.32 -15.83
N GLU A 148 -9.44 8.87 -16.31
CA GLU A 148 -10.68 8.97 -15.53
C GLU A 148 -11.16 7.61 -14.99
N THR A 149 -11.04 6.53 -15.76
CA THR A 149 -11.44 5.19 -15.35
C THR A 149 -10.66 4.74 -14.11
N ILE A 150 -9.36 4.97 -14.08
CA ILE A 150 -8.49 4.62 -12.95
C ILE A 150 -8.81 5.52 -11.76
N ILE A 151 -8.97 6.84 -11.97
CA ILE A 151 -9.32 7.81 -10.93
C ILE A 151 -10.64 7.40 -10.26
N GLN A 152 -11.68 7.10 -11.04
CA GLN A 152 -12.97 6.66 -10.52
C GLN A 152 -12.87 5.33 -9.75
N LYS A 153 -12.02 4.41 -10.19
CA LYS A 153 -11.79 3.16 -9.49
C LYS A 153 -11.10 3.39 -8.13
N ILE A 154 -10.10 4.26 -8.09
CA ILE A 154 -9.43 4.68 -6.85
C ILE A 154 -10.45 5.34 -5.91
N TYR A 155 -11.19 6.32 -6.40
CA TYR A 155 -12.20 7.04 -5.62
C TYR A 155 -13.23 6.09 -4.98
N LYS A 156 -13.81 5.19 -5.78
CA LYS A 156 -14.79 4.22 -5.29
C LYS A 156 -14.22 3.32 -4.21
N MET A 157 -12.98 2.87 -4.36
CA MET A 157 -12.32 2.02 -3.37
C MET A 157 -11.98 2.78 -2.09
N THR A 158 -11.48 4.01 -2.21
CA THR A 158 -11.19 4.90 -1.08
C THR A 158 -12.45 5.21 -0.28
N LYS A 159 -13.56 5.50 -0.99
CA LYS A 159 -14.88 5.71 -0.39
C LYS A 159 -15.40 4.46 0.32
N LEU A 160 -15.30 3.29 -0.33
CA LEU A 160 -15.78 2.02 0.20
C LEU A 160 -15.17 1.68 1.56
N TYR A 161 -13.88 1.97 1.73
CA TYR A 161 -13.15 1.69 2.97
C TYR A 161 -13.06 2.89 3.94
N GLY A 162 -13.88 3.93 3.71
CA GLY A 162 -13.98 5.07 4.63
C GLY A 162 -12.71 5.91 4.72
N ARG A 163 -11.87 5.89 3.67
CA ARG A 163 -10.58 6.60 3.63
C ARG A 163 -10.64 7.95 2.90
N LEU A 164 -11.81 8.39 2.47
CA LEU A 164 -11.98 9.78 2.01
C LEU A 164 -11.90 10.72 3.20
N VAL A 165 -11.14 11.78 3.02
CA VAL A 165 -11.19 12.91 3.95
C VAL A 165 -12.62 13.48 3.86
N LYS A 166 -13.33 13.52 4.97
CA LYS A 166 -14.58 14.27 5.04
C LYS A 166 -14.21 15.73 4.83
N GLU A 167 -14.68 16.32 3.75
CA GLU A 167 -14.50 17.75 3.56
C GLU A 167 -15.17 18.46 4.74
N GLU A 168 -14.50 19.45 5.31
CA GLU A 168 -15.01 20.36 6.35
C GLU A 168 -16.17 21.25 5.83
N THR A 169 -16.76 20.89 4.68
CA THR A 169 -17.86 21.58 4.02
C THR A 169 -19.12 21.58 4.84
N GLU A 170 -19.40 20.50 5.61
CA GLU A 170 -20.61 20.46 6.44
C GLU A 170 -20.53 21.38 7.68
N GLU A 171 -19.33 21.66 8.21
CA GLU A 171 -19.16 22.61 9.30
C GLU A 171 -19.23 24.06 8.83
N LYS A 172 -18.74 24.35 7.65
CA LYS A 172 -18.82 25.71 7.05
C LYS A 172 -20.25 26.05 6.68
N GLU A 173 -21.00 25.15 6.07
CA GLU A 173 -22.43 25.38 5.74
C GLU A 173 -23.31 25.52 6.99
N LYS A 174 -23.05 24.76 8.06
CA LYS A 174 -23.77 24.96 9.33
C LYS A 174 -23.41 26.30 9.98
N THR A 175 -22.15 26.69 9.93
CA THR A 175 -21.69 27.95 10.56
C THR A 175 -22.20 29.18 9.76
N GLU A 176 -22.33 29.10 8.45
CA GLU A 176 -22.93 30.15 7.62
C GLU A 176 -24.46 30.21 7.82
N ALA A 177 -25.14 29.10 7.80
CA ALA A 177 -26.59 29.04 8.05
C ALA A 177 -26.98 29.54 9.47
N ASP A 178 -26.16 29.30 10.46
CA ASP A 178 -26.38 29.81 11.82
C ASP A 178 -26.04 31.31 11.96
N ARG A 179 -25.10 31.83 11.17
CA ARG A 179 -24.82 33.27 11.13
C ARG A 179 -25.94 34.07 10.43
N GLU A 180 -26.54 33.56 9.37
CA GLU A 180 -27.66 34.17 8.70
C GLU A 180 -28.90 34.25 9.60
N LYS A 181 -29.19 33.22 10.41
CA LYS A 181 -30.30 33.21 11.37
C LYS A 181 -30.13 34.19 12.54
N ILE A 182 -28.92 34.65 12.83
CA ILE A 182 -28.64 35.63 13.89
C ILE A 182 -28.72 37.06 13.34
N SER A 183 -28.53 37.26 12.03
CA SER A 183 -28.58 38.56 11.34
C SER A 183 -30.01 39.06 11.09
N ASP A 184 -31.00 38.17 11.14
CA ASP A 184 -32.42 38.48 10.86
C ASP A 184 -33.27 38.67 12.14
N LYS A 185 -32.64 38.87 13.27
CA LYS A 185 -33.28 39.24 14.58
C LYS A 185 -32.77 40.57 15.09
#